data_e0ad7aae51444e0393f13315db1d09e7
#
_entry.id   e0ad7aae51444e0393f13315db1d09e7
#
_cell.length_a   1.000
_cell.length_b   1.000
_cell.length_c   1.000
_cell.angle_alpha   90.00
_cell.angle_beta   90.00
_cell.angle_gamma   90.00
#
_symmetry.space_group_name_H-M   'P 1'
#
loop_
_entity.id
_entity.type
_entity.pdbx_description
1 polymer ?
#
loop_
_entity_poly.entity_id
_entity_poly.type
_entity_poly.pdbx_seq_one_letter_code
_entity_poly.pdbx_strand_id
1 'polypeptide(L)'
;MRVTLQGLPREAGTTIGGRMPRKRDQSQSNMSEVEKIVTAVAHGELTRRQFLERGLALGLSVTALGTVLGACGKEEGGGATPAAMDTTLPEEINIYNWSEYMSPQCLKDFESEYGVKVKQTYYNSNEEMIAKLNAGATGYDVIFPTDMFVTVMQKSGLLQPLNMEYIPNFKYVTDPLFQAPSFDDPAQQDGKKYSVPYMFGTTGYCATLAKVPSPMDSWDQLWDETYKGDISMLDSTRNTLGVGLIKLGYSFNTTSQEELDAATDVLIEQKPLVLKYDQANTRRSIVQGLSLTHCWDGDVGLAIKTIPAESVEYVLPSQGYNVWADGIVIPKASENVYAAHLFLNHMLLPKQAGQAADYIGYQCVVPEGVDYITNPIQKAMRPTPEQLANGVFREDVGEFNAAYDEAWTKLRAA
;
A
#
# COMPACT_ATOMS: atom_id res chain seq x y z
N MET A 1 -27.69 -42.47 40.92
CA MET A 1 -29.09 -42.42 41.38
C MET A 1 -29.94 -41.92 40.22
N ARG A 2 -30.68 -42.84 39.59
CA ARG A 2 -31.62 -42.58 38.48
C ARG A 2 -32.90 -42.01 39.03
N VAL A 3 -33.53 -41.06 38.35
CA VAL A 3 -35.00 -40.97 38.29
C VAL A 3 -35.42 -40.41 36.93
N THR A 4 -36.07 -41.21 36.16
CA THR A 4 -36.92 -40.97 34.99
C THR A 4 -38.31 -40.57 35.45
N LEU A 5 -39.02 -39.69 34.73
CA LEU A 5 -40.49 -39.82 34.54
C LEU A 5 -40.96 -39.09 33.28
N GLN A 6 -41.75 -39.87 32.54
CA GLN A 6 -42.56 -39.60 31.36
C GLN A 6 -43.82 -38.80 31.68
N GLY A 7 -44.46 -38.25 30.66
CA GLY A 7 -45.90 -37.94 30.62
C GLY A 7 -46.30 -36.86 29.64
N LEU A 8 -46.82 -37.26 28.47
CA LEU A 8 -47.62 -36.46 27.52
C LEU A 8 -49.05 -36.21 28.03
N PRO A 9 -49.89 -35.25 27.51
CA PRO A 9 -50.38 -35.34 26.14
C PRO A 9 -50.51 -33.99 25.34
N ARG A 10 -50.84 -34.19 24.06
CA ARG A 10 -51.11 -33.19 23.02
C ARG A 10 -52.48 -32.48 23.25
N GLU A 11 -52.56 -31.21 22.90
CA GLU A 11 -53.72 -30.64 22.24
C GLU A 11 -53.36 -29.63 21.16
N ALA A 12 -54.18 -29.62 20.09
CA ALA A 12 -54.01 -28.87 18.87
C ALA A 12 -54.56 -27.43 19.01
N GLY A 13 -53.82 -26.46 18.42
CA GLY A 13 -54.27 -25.10 18.27
C GLY A 13 -53.69 -24.48 17.02
N THR A 14 -54.46 -24.45 15.96
CA THR A 14 -54.24 -23.78 14.70
C THR A 14 -54.16 -22.26 14.91
N THR A 15 -53.06 -21.58 14.53
CA THR A 15 -53.13 -20.16 14.21
C THR A 15 -52.10 -19.81 13.12
N ILE A 16 -52.63 -19.25 12.09
CA ILE A 16 -52.03 -18.71 10.90
C ILE A 16 -51.14 -17.51 11.32
N GLY A 17 -49.85 -17.61 11.11
CA GLY A 17 -48.92 -16.50 11.28
C GLY A 17 -47.99 -16.44 10.04
N GLY A 18 -48.42 -15.65 9.06
CA GLY A 18 -47.65 -15.40 7.85
C GLY A 18 -46.28 -14.82 8.19
N ARG A 19 -45.27 -15.56 7.85
CA ARG A 19 -43.87 -15.09 7.89
C ARG A 19 -43.70 -14.12 6.73
N MET A 20 -43.70 -12.80 7.01
CA MET A 20 -43.25 -11.78 6.03
C MET A 20 -41.85 -12.14 5.58
N PRO A 21 -41.56 -12.09 4.28
CA PRO A 21 -40.20 -12.24 3.80
C PRO A 21 -39.39 -11.05 4.32
N ARG A 22 -38.26 -11.34 5.00
CA ARG A 22 -37.25 -10.31 5.30
C ARG A 22 -36.91 -9.64 3.99
N LYS A 23 -37.10 -8.34 3.88
CA LYS A 23 -36.57 -7.51 2.81
C LYS A 23 -35.06 -7.75 2.81
N ARG A 24 -34.56 -8.44 1.78
CA ARG A 24 -33.14 -8.44 1.46
C ARG A 24 -32.73 -6.97 1.38
N ASP A 25 -31.63 -6.66 2.01
CA ASP A 25 -31.07 -5.32 2.01
C ASP A 25 -30.77 -4.90 0.57
N GLN A 26 -31.67 -4.09 0.01
CA GLN A 26 -31.54 -3.54 -1.35
C GLN A 26 -30.34 -2.59 -1.46
N SER A 27 -29.76 -2.14 -0.32
CA SER A 27 -28.61 -1.25 -0.32
C SER A 27 -27.32 -1.94 -0.79
N GLN A 28 -27.11 -3.20 -0.40
CA GLN A 28 -25.92 -3.97 -0.87
C GLN A 28 -26.00 -4.40 -2.34
N SER A 29 -27.21 -4.70 -2.82
CA SER A 29 -27.42 -5.01 -4.25
C SER A 29 -27.25 -3.77 -5.14
N ASN A 30 -27.66 -2.60 -4.68
CA ASN A 30 -27.55 -1.35 -5.45
C ASN A 30 -26.14 -0.77 -5.42
N MET A 31 -25.36 -0.94 -4.36
CA MET A 31 -23.96 -0.55 -4.32
C MET A 31 -23.14 -1.29 -5.38
N SER A 32 -23.28 -2.58 -5.55
CA SER A 32 -22.53 -3.34 -6.56
C SER A 32 -22.84 -2.92 -8.01
N GLU A 33 -24.06 -2.54 -8.30
CA GLU A 33 -24.44 -2.04 -9.64
C GLU A 33 -23.99 -0.58 -9.88
N VAL A 34 -23.99 0.24 -8.85
CA VAL A 34 -23.42 1.60 -8.91
C VAL A 34 -21.92 1.55 -9.13
N GLU A 35 -21.20 0.68 -8.43
CA GLU A 35 -19.76 0.47 -8.60
C GLU A 35 -19.43 0.01 -10.05
N LYS A 36 -20.16 -0.93 -10.61
CA LYS A 36 -20.00 -1.36 -12.00
C LYS A 36 -20.22 -0.25 -13.00
N ILE A 37 -21.22 0.61 -12.79
CA ILE A 37 -21.50 1.75 -13.68
C ILE A 37 -20.40 2.80 -13.58
N VAL A 38 -19.88 3.07 -12.37
CA VAL A 38 -18.77 4.03 -12.16
C VAL A 38 -17.49 3.52 -12.83
N THR A 39 -17.20 2.23 -12.68
CA THR A 39 -16.05 1.58 -13.31
C THR A 39 -16.14 1.62 -14.81
N ALA A 40 -17.31 1.30 -15.39
CA ALA A 40 -17.54 1.34 -16.85
C ALA A 40 -17.44 2.75 -17.45
N VAL A 41 -17.75 3.81 -16.67
CA VAL A 41 -17.51 5.20 -17.10
C VAL A 41 -16.02 5.55 -17.04
N ALA A 42 -15.31 5.13 -16.01
CA ALA A 42 -13.88 5.36 -15.86
C ALA A 42 -13.07 4.68 -16.99
N HIS A 43 -13.55 3.54 -17.49
CA HIS A 43 -12.94 2.82 -18.62
C HIS A 43 -13.42 3.29 -20.01
N GLY A 44 -14.27 4.34 -20.09
CA GLY A 44 -14.78 4.85 -21.37
C GLY A 44 -15.79 3.93 -22.08
N GLU A 45 -16.28 2.89 -21.42
CA GLU A 45 -17.21 1.90 -21.96
C GLU A 45 -18.67 2.38 -21.99
N LEU A 46 -18.98 3.45 -21.24
CA LEU A 46 -20.29 4.08 -21.20
C LEU A 46 -20.21 5.55 -21.63
N THR A 47 -21.10 5.94 -22.55
CA THR A 47 -21.30 7.35 -22.89
C THR A 47 -22.03 8.07 -21.75
N ARG A 48 -21.84 9.41 -21.64
CA ARG A 48 -22.52 10.26 -20.65
C ARG A 48 -24.04 10.05 -20.61
N ARG A 49 -24.66 9.82 -21.76
CA ARG A 49 -26.09 9.56 -21.88
C ARG A 49 -26.47 8.21 -21.26
N GLN A 50 -25.71 7.16 -21.54
CA GLN A 50 -25.92 5.82 -20.98
C GLN A 50 -25.69 5.78 -19.46
N PHE A 51 -24.75 6.58 -18.97
CA PHE A 51 -24.53 6.75 -17.53
C PHE A 51 -25.75 7.35 -16.84
N LEU A 52 -26.30 8.44 -17.39
CA LEU A 52 -27.50 9.08 -16.86
C LEU A 52 -28.73 8.16 -16.89
N GLU A 53 -28.94 7.46 -18.01
CA GLU A 53 -30.08 6.53 -18.18
C GLU A 53 -30.00 5.36 -17.19
N ARG A 54 -28.81 4.79 -16.95
CA ARG A 54 -28.61 3.68 -16.00
C ARG A 54 -28.63 4.14 -14.55
N GLY A 55 -28.08 5.31 -14.24
CA GLY A 55 -28.12 5.90 -12.89
C GLY A 55 -29.54 6.24 -12.44
N LEU A 56 -30.37 6.78 -13.35
CA LEU A 56 -31.80 7.04 -13.10
C LEU A 56 -32.59 5.74 -12.89
N ALA A 57 -32.29 4.68 -13.64
CA ALA A 57 -32.91 3.37 -13.49
C ALA A 57 -32.62 2.72 -12.12
N LEU A 58 -31.53 3.10 -11.48
CA LEU A 58 -31.14 2.66 -10.12
C LEU A 58 -31.66 3.57 -9.01
N GLY A 59 -32.45 4.62 -9.35
CA GLY A 59 -33.08 5.50 -8.37
C GLY A 59 -32.17 6.62 -7.85
N LEU A 60 -31.07 6.92 -8.53
CA LEU A 60 -30.19 8.04 -8.19
C LEU A 60 -30.81 9.36 -8.66
N SER A 61 -30.85 10.37 -7.78
CA SER A 61 -31.45 11.66 -8.11
C SER A 61 -30.60 12.43 -9.14
N VAL A 62 -31.26 13.20 -10.00
CA VAL A 62 -30.63 14.04 -11.05
C VAL A 62 -29.62 15.03 -10.46
N THR A 63 -29.82 15.46 -9.21
CA THR A 63 -28.87 16.34 -8.48
C THR A 63 -27.57 15.64 -8.13
N ALA A 64 -27.58 14.37 -7.80
CA ALA A 64 -26.35 13.60 -7.54
C ALA A 64 -25.57 13.27 -8.82
N LEU A 65 -26.26 13.16 -9.95
CA LEU A 65 -25.67 12.91 -11.27
C LEU A 65 -25.15 14.18 -11.97
N GLY A 66 -25.76 15.34 -11.67
CA GLY A 66 -25.43 16.63 -12.29
C GLY A 66 -24.11 17.21 -11.85
N THR A 67 -23.66 16.95 -10.62
CA THR A 67 -22.36 17.41 -10.11
C THR A 67 -21.17 16.70 -10.77
N VAL A 68 -21.35 15.50 -11.29
CA VAL A 68 -20.31 14.76 -12.03
C VAL A 68 -20.16 15.26 -13.47
N LEU A 69 -21.18 15.88 -14.07
CA LEU A 69 -21.20 16.32 -15.45
C LEU A 69 -20.90 17.82 -15.65
N GLY A 70 -20.91 18.63 -14.59
CA GLY A 70 -20.66 20.08 -14.67
C GLY A 70 -19.22 20.49 -14.91
N ALA A 71 -18.27 19.56 -14.91
CA ALA A 71 -16.82 19.83 -15.08
C ALA A 71 -16.34 19.84 -16.55
N CYS A 72 -17.23 19.69 -17.54
CA CYS A 72 -16.83 19.73 -18.95
C CYS A 72 -17.61 20.81 -19.73
N GLY A 73 -17.35 22.08 -19.44
CA GLY A 73 -17.66 23.21 -20.29
C GLY A 73 -16.57 23.39 -21.35
N LYS A 74 -16.98 23.70 -22.57
CA LYS A 74 -16.14 23.97 -23.75
C LYS A 74 -14.97 24.92 -23.44
N GLU A 75 -13.77 24.48 -23.81
CA GLU A 75 -12.65 25.40 -24.05
C GLU A 75 -12.81 26.04 -25.43
N GLU A 76 -13.08 27.35 -25.47
CA GLU A 76 -12.68 28.19 -26.58
C GLU A 76 -11.25 28.68 -26.31
N GLY A 77 -10.38 28.53 -27.33
CA GLY A 77 -8.98 28.85 -27.23
C GLY A 77 -8.69 30.31 -26.83
N GLY A 78 -8.10 30.47 -25.72
CA GLY A 78 -7.43 31.67 -25.26
C GLY A 78 -6.32 31.22 -24.31
N GLY A 79 -5.06 31.45 -24.69
CA GLY A 79 -3.90 31.14 -23.87
C GLY A 79 -3.99 31.87 -22.54
N ALA A 80 -4.61 31.23 -21.54
CA ALA A 80 -4.54 31.68 -20.17
C ALA A 80 -3.16 31.29 -19.61
N THR A 81 -2.35 32.26 -19.29
CA THR A 81 -1.20 32.07 -18.40
C THR A 81 -1.72 31.32 -17.16
N PRO A 82 -1.11 30.22 -16.73
CA PRO A 82 -1.52 29.54 -15.51
C PRO A 82 -1.60 30.58 -14.38
N ALA A 83 -2.74 30.66 -13.70
CA ALA A 83 -2.86 31.54 -12.54
C ALA A 83 -1.75 31.18 -11.57
N ALA A 84 -1.01 32.21 -11.10
CA ALA A 84 0.04 32.01 -10.12
C ALA A 84 -0.58 31.30 -8.90
N MET A 85 0.09 30.27 -8.38
CA MET A 85 -0.34 29.57 -7.17
C MET A 85 -0.39 30.58 -6.01
N ASP A 86 -1.46 30.53 -5.22
CA ASP A 86 -1.53 31.30 -3.98
C ASP A 86 -0.45 30.77 -3.02
N THR A 87 0.47 31.63 -2.64
CA THR A 87 1.59 31.32 -1.74
C THR A 87 1.33 31.73 -0.29
N THR A 88 0.10 32.09 0.05
CA THR A 88 -0.31 32.37 1.42
C THR A 88 -0.22 31.08 2.24
N LEU A 89 0.44 31.17 3.41
CA LEU A 89 0.56 30.03 4.30
C LEU A 89 -0.67 29.93 5.22
N PRO A 90 -1.27 28.75 5.37
CA PRO A 90 -2.35 28.53 6.32
C PRO A 90 -1.77 28.44 7.75
N GLU A 91 -2.65 28.48 8.75
CA GLU A 91 -2.24 28.20 10.13
C GLU A 91 -1.89 26.72 10.36
N GLU A 92 -2.53 25.81 9.60
CA GLU A 92 -2.41 24.37 9.75
C GLU A 92 -2.59 23.64 8.41
N ILE A 93 -1.83 22.56 8.22
CA ILE A 93 -2.09 21.54 7.19
C ILE A 93 -2.45 20.21 7.84
N ASN A 94 -3.26 19.40 7.16
CA ASN A 94 -3.67 18.08 7.64
C ASN A 94 -3.07 16.98 6.76
N ILE A 95 -2.21 16.15 7.33
CA ILE A 95 -1.65 14.99 6.66
C ILE A 95 -2.47 13.74 7.00
N TYR A 96 -2.75 12.90 6.01
CA TYR A 96 -3.45 11.63 6.13
C TYR A 96 -2.46 10.51 5.85
N ASN A 97 -2.06 9.79 6.90
CA ASN A 97 -0.88 8.94 6.90
C ASN A 97 -1.15 7.59 7.56
N TRP A 98 -0.18 6.69 7.47
CA TRP A 98 -0.10 5.49 8.28
C TRP A 98 0.17 5.84 9.75
N SER A 99 -0.29 4.98 10.67
CA SER A 99 0.05 5.15 12.08
C SER A 99 1.56 4.97 12.31
N GLU A 100 2.15 5.79 13.20
CA GLU A 100 3.58 5.74 13.55
C GLU A 100 4.56 5.89 12.37
N TYR A 101 4.11 6.52 11.29
CA TYR A 101 4.86 6.62 10.03
C TYR A 101 5.43 8.02 9.76
N MET A 102 5.57 8.84 10.78
CA MET A 102 6.15 10.18 10.70
C MET A 102 6.93 10.51 11.97
N SER A 103 8.20 10.92 11.79
CA SER A 103 9.03 11.38 12.91
C SER A 103 8.46 12.65 13.53
N PRO A 104 8.16 12.67 14.84
CA PRO A 104 7.72 13.89 15.52
C PRO A 104 8.72 15.05 15.40
N GLN A 105 10.02 14.75 15.23
CA GLN A 105 11.04 15.78 15.06
C GLN A 105 10.95 16.45 13.69
N CYS A 106 10.69 15.67 12.63
CA CYS A 106 10.50 16.24 11.29
C CYS A 106 9.32 17.22 11.26
N LEU A 107 8.22 16.91 11.97
CA LEU A 107 7.09 17.82 12.07
C LEU A 107 7.43 19.11 12.80
N LYS A 108 8.12 18.99 13.94
CA LYS A 108 8.57 20.18 14.71
C LYS A 108 9.51 21.06 13.89
N ASP A 109 10.43 20.46 13.13
CA ASP A 109 11.35 21.18 12.28
C ASP A 109 10.58 21.96 11.19
N PHE A 110 9.58 21.32 10.55
CA PHE A 110 8.69 21.97 9.57
C PHE A 110 7.87 23.10 10.18
N GLU A 111 7.21 22.86 11.32
CA GLU A 111 6.42 23.86 12.04
C GLU A 111 7.27 25.07 12.44
N SER A 112 8.52 24.82 12.89
CA SER A 112 9.46 25.87 13.27
C SER A 112 9.95 26.71 12.08
N GLU A 113 10.13 26.06 10.91
CA GLU A 113 10.65 26.72 9.71
C GLU A 113 9.58 27.57 9.01
N TYR A 114 8.36 27.04 8.89
CA TYR A 114 7.30 27.66 8.09
C TYR A 114 6.19 28.33 8.93
N GLY A 115 6.14 28.09 10.24
CA GLY A 115 5.08 28.61 11.11
C GLY A 115 3.71 27.93 10.89
N VAL A 116 3.66 26.82 10.13
CA VAL A 116 2.46 26.08 9.79
C VAL A 116 2.39 24.83 10.66
N LYS A 117 1.32 24.65 11.43
CA LYS A 117 1.09 23.45 12.23
C LYS A 117 0.77 22.24 11.36
N VAL A 118 1.14 21.04 11.81
CA VAL A 118 0.84 19.79 11.11
C VAL A 118 -0.06 18.89 11.95
N LYS A 119 -1.31 18.77 11.52
CA LYS A 119 -2.24 17.80 12.08
C LYS A 119 -2.11 16.46 11.37
N GLN A 120 -2.21 15.35 12.12
CA GLN A 120 -2.15 14.01 11.58
C GLN A 120 -3.48 13.30 11.73
N THR A 121 -3.91 12.65 10.64
CA THR A 121 -5.04 11.72 10.60
C THR A 121 -4.51 10.40 10.04
N TYR A 122 -5.05 9.27 10.45
CA TYR A 122 -4.48 7.96 10.13
C TYR A 122 -5.46 7.07 9.37
N TYR A 123 -4.91 6.14 8.58
CA TYR A 123 -5.62 5.05 7.93
C TYR A 123 -4.85 3.73 8.13
N ASN A 124 -5.54 2.60 7.93
CA ASN A 124 -4.97 1.28 8.15
C ASN A 124 -4.63 0.55 6.84
N SER A 125 -5.22 0.99 5.71
CA SER A 125 -4.93 0.43 4.39
C SER A 125 -5.11 1.47 3.29
N ASN A 126 -4.46 1.27 2.13
CA ASN A 126 -4.64 2.12 0.95
C ASN A 126 -6.10 2.07 0.45
N GLU A 127 -6.74 0.91 0.54
CA GLU A 127 -8.12 0.70 0.13
C GLU A 127 -9.08 1.52 1.00
N GLU A 128 -8.90 1.53 2.32
CA GLU A 128 -9.66 2.39 3.25
C GLU A 128 -9.51 3.86 2.89
N MET A 129 -8.28 4.30 2.68
CA MET A 129 -7.94 5.68 2.33
C MET A 129 -8.62 6.09 1.01
N ILE A 130 -8.49 5.29 -0.06
CA ILE A 130 -9.08 5.56 -1.37
C ILE A 130 -10.61 5.54 -1.31
N ALA A 131 -11.21 4.56 -0.63
CA ALA A 131 -12.66 4.49 -0.46
C ALA A 131 -13.21 5.74 0.21
N LYS A 132 -12.51 6.26 1.23
CA LYS A 132 -12.89 7.48 1.95
C LYS A 132 -12.78 8.73 1.05
N LEU A 133 -11.74 8.84 0.24
CA LEU A 133 -11.58 9.94 -0.72
C LEU A 133 -12.62 9.89 -1.83
N ASN A 134 -12.92 8.70 -2.38
CA ASN A 134 -13.97 8.50 -3.37
C ASN A 134 -15.37 8.80 -2.82
N ALA A 135 -15.59 8.62 -1.53
CA ALA A 135 -16.81 9.04 -0.84
C ALA A 135 -16.92 10.57 -0.65
N GLY A 136 -15.95 11.34 -1.14
CA GLY A 136 -15.94 12.81 -1.09
C GLY A 136 -15.33 13.40 0.18
N ALA A 137 -14.52 12.65 0.93
CA ALA A 137 -13.82 13.21 2.08
C ALA A 137 -12.80 14.27 1.62
N THR A 138 -12.83 15.40 2.29
CA THR A 138 -11.94 16.56 2.06
C THR A 138 -11.19 16.94 3.34
N GLY A 139 -10.39 18.01 3.28
CA GLY A 139 -9.67 18.53 4.45
C GLY A 139 -8.35 17.82 4.71
N TYR A 140 -7.82 17.08 3.73
CA TYR A 140 -6.47 16.55 3.73
C TYR A 140 -5.61 17.29 2.72
N ASP A 141 -4.38 17.65 3.09
CA ASP A 141 -3.46 18.38 2.25
C ASP A 141 -2.34 17.50 1.70
N VAL A 142 -1.95 16.47 2.45
CA VAL A 142 -0.89 15.54 2.08
C VAL A 142 -1.32 14.12 2.44
N ILE A 143 -1.03 13.14 1.55
CA ILE A 143 -1.34 11.73 1.76
C ILE A 143 -0.10 10.89 1.41
N PHE A 144 0.02 9.69 2.01
CA PHE A 144 1.18 8.80 1.87
C PHE A 144 0.80 7.43 1.28
N PRO A 145 0.35 7.35 0.00
CA PRO A 145 0.02 6.08 -0.63
C PRO A 145 1.26 5.26 -0.97
N THR A 146 1.10 3.93 -0.94
CA THR A 146 2.11 3.01 -1.45
C THR A 146 2.08 2.99 -2.99
N ASP A 147 3.21 2.84 -3.61
CA ASP A 147 3.55 2.70 -5.04
C ASP A 147 2.36 2.61 -6.02
N MET A 148 1.86 1.40 -6.35
CA MET A 148 0.77 1.22 -7.31
C MET A 148 -0.50 2.03 -6.99
N PHE A 149 -0.74 2.36 -5.72
CA PHE A 149 -1.91 3.16 -5.33
C PHE A 149 -1.79 4.62 -5.73
N VAL A 150 -0.58 5.15 -5.94
CA VAL A 150 -0.37 6.44 -6.60
C VAL A 150 -1.01 6.42 -7.99
N THR A 151 -0.74 5.38 -8.79
CA THR A 151 -1.35 5.19 -10.12
C THR A 151 -2.87 5.07 -10.05
N VAL A 152 -3.40 4.30 -9.09
CA VAL A 152 -4.85 4.15 -8.88
C VAL A 152 -5.50 5.48 -8.55
N MET A 153 -4.91 6.25 -7.64
CA MET A 153 -5.43 7.57 -7.23
C MET A 153 -5.36 8.58 -8.38
N GLN A 154 -4.28 8.57 -9.17
CA GLN A 154 -4.12 9.42 -10.34
C GLN A 154 -5.18 9.12 -11.40
N LYS A 155 -5.34 7.83 -11.78
CA LYS A 155 -6.37 7.38 -12.74
C LYS A 155 -7.79 7.73 -12.28
N SER A 156 -8.04 7.68 -10.98
CA SER A 156 -9.32 8.06 -10.37
C SER A 156 -9.53 9.58 -10.24
N GLY A 157 -8.55 10.38 -10.64
CA GLY A 157 -8.64 11.85 -10.56
C GLY A 157 -8.64 12.39 -9.13
N LEU A 158 -8.08 11.66 -8.18
CA LEU A 158 -8.00 12.03 -6.76
C LEU A 158 -6.79 12.90 -6.44
N LEU A 159 -5.81 13.00 -7.35
CA LEU A 159 -4.58 13.76 -7.15
C LEU A 159 -4.52 15.01 -8.02
N GLN A 160 -3.77 16.00 -7.58
CA GLN A 160 -3.31 17.09 -8.43
C GLN A 160 -1.85 16.84 -8.83
N PRO A 161 -1.46 17.26 -10.06
CA PRO A 161 -0.07 17.22 -10.48
C PRO A 161 0.78 18.16 -9.61
N LEU A 162 2.00 17.73 -9.30
CA LEU A 162 2.95 18.52 -8.53
C LEU A 162 3.57 19.61 -9.40
N ASN A 163 3.74 20.80 -8.82
CA ASN A 163 4.62 21.82 -9.38
C ASN A 163 6.03 21.64 -8.81
N MET A 164 6.92 21.05 -9.60
CA MET A 164 8.29 20.72 -9.19
C MET A 164 9.16 21.97 -8.91
N GLU A 165 8.76 23.18 -9.33
CA GLU A 165 9.44 24.41 -8.98
C GLU A 165 9.39 24.68 -7.47
N TYR A 166 8.34 24.22 -6.78
CA TYR A 166 8.21 24.31 -5.33
C TYR A 166 8.84 23.13 -4.57
N ILE A 167 9.44 22.18 -5.29
CA ILE A 167 10.10 21.01 -4.72
C ILE A 167 11.59 20.91 -5.16
N PRO A 168 12.40 21.97 -5.00
CA PRO A 168 13.80 21.96 -5.44
C PRO A 168 14.66 20.90 -4.76
N ASN A 169 14.25 20.39 -3.60
CA ASN A 169 14.95 19.31 -2.89
C ASN A 169 14.77 17.94 -3.53
N PHE A 170 13.91 17.81 -4.56
CA PHE A 170 13.84 16.58 -5.37
C PHE A 170 15.20 16.23 -6.01
N LYS A 171 16.10 17.19 -6.16
CA LYS A 171 17.49 16.97 -6.60
C LYS A 171 18.28 15.97 -5.73
N TYR A 172 17.88 15.77 -4.47
CA TYR A 172 18.51 14.81 -3.57
C TYR A 172 18.03 13.37 -3.78
N VAL A 173 16.97 13.16 -4.54
CA VAL A 173 16.53 11.84 -5.00
C VAL A 173 17.38 11.49 -6.23
N THR A 174 18.53 10.89 -6.02
CA THR A 174 19.51 10.66 -7.11
C THR A 174 19.43 9.25 -7.70
N ASP A 175 18.75 8.31 -7.05
CA ASP A 175 18.55 6.96 -7.58
C ASP A 175 17.51 6.98 -8.72
N PRO A 176 17.85 6.50 -9.93
CA PRO A 176 16.94 6.46 -11.08
C PRO A 176 15.62 5.73 -10.77
N LEU A 177 15.65 4.69 -9.93
CA LEU A 177 14.47 3.92 -9.54
C LEU A 177 13.39 4.79 -8.88
N PHE A 178 13.79 5.84 -8.15
CA PHE A 178 12.87 6.74 -7.44
C PHE A 178 12.66 8.08 -8.14
N GLN A 179 13.50 8.44 -9.12
CA GLN A 179 13.31 9.65 -9.91
C GLN A 179 12.10 9.55 -10.84
N ALA A 180 11.93 8.39 -11.50
CA ALA A 180 10.84 8.09 -12.42
C ALA A 180 10.37 6.65 -12.20
N PRO A 181 9.77 6.35 -11.03
CA PRO A 181 9.30 5.01 -10.73
C PRO A 181 8.13 4.64 -11.66
N SER A 182 7.98 3.35 -11.98
CA SER A 182 6.96 2.87 -12.93
C SER A 182 5.53 3.29 -12.56
N PHE A 183 5.26 3.49 -11.27
CA PHE A 183 3.96 3.91 -10.77
C PHE A 183 3.70 5.44 -10.87
N ASP A 184 4.73 6.26 -11.16
CA ASP A 184 4.62 7.73 -11.32
C ASP A 184 5.70 8.25 -12.29
N ASP A 185 5.79 7.65 -13.47
CA ASP A 185 6.72 8.02 -14.52
C ASP A 185 6.18 9.21 -15.34
N PRO A 186 6.79 10.40 -15.29
CA PRO A 186 6.35 11.56 -16.05
C PRO A 186 6.29 11.31 -17.57
N ALA A 187 7.13 10.42 -18.09
CA ALA A 187 7.12 10.09 -19.53
C ALA A 187 5.81 9.41 -19.97
N GLN A 188 5.11 8.77 -19.03
CA GLN A 188 3.81 8.13 -19.26
C GLN A 188 2.60 9.01 -18.90
N GLN A 189 2.84 10.25 -18.41
CA GLN A 189 1.85 11.11 -17.78
C GLN A 189 1.89 12.55 -18.31
N ASP A 190 2.18 12.74 -19.59
CA ASP A 190 2.29 14.06 -20.24
C ASP A 190 3.29 15.00 -19.55
N GLY A 191 4.38 14.47 -19.02
CA GLY A 191 5.41 15.23 -18.29
C GLY A 191 5.02 15.61 -16.86
N LYS A 192 3.87 15.17 -16.38
CA LYS A 192 3.39 15.48 -15.02
C LYS A 192 3.91 14.45 -14.02
N LYS A 193 4.14 14.92 -12.79
CA LYS A 193 4.48 14.09 -11.64
C LYS A 193 3.43 14.30 -10.56
N TYR A 194 3.01 13.23 -9.89
CA TYR A 194 1.94 13.27 -8.89
C TYR A 194 2.41 12.92 -7.49
N SER A 195 3.62 12.36 -7.37
CA SER A 195 4.21 12.00 -6.09
C SER A 195 5.67 12.42 -5.99
N VAL A 196 6.16 12.59 -4.77
CA VAL A 196 7.58 12.46 -4.46
C VAL A 196 7.78 11.22 -3.59
N PRO A 197 8.87 10.47 -3.76
CA PRO A 197 9.12 9.30 -2.93
C PRO A 197 9.42 9.73 -1.49
N TYR A 198 8.98 8.93 -0.51
CA TYR A 198 9.16 9.19 0.91
C TYR A 198 10.07 8.17 1.58
N MET A 199 9.61 6.95 1.63
CA MET A 199 10.33 5.80 2.14
C MET A 199 10.27 4.68 1.13
N PHE A 200 11.24 3.79 1.19
CA PHE A 200 11.16 2.53 0.48
C PHE A 200 11.61 1.40 1.38
N GLY A 201 11.25 0.21 0.99
CA GLY A 201 11.70 -0.99 1.64
C GLY A 201 11.72 -2.16 0.68
N THR A 202 12.20 -3.25 1.18
CA THR A 202 12.36 -4.50 0.46
C THR A 202 11.65 -5.61 1.19
N THR A 203 11.25 -6.64 0.46
CA THR A 203 10.72 -7.87 1.02
C THR A 203 11.74 -8.97 0.81
N GLY A 204 12.31 -9.46 1.90
CA GLY A 204 13.29 -10.52 1.92
C GLY A 204 12.97 -11.52 3.03
N TYR A 205 13.99 -12.12 3.61
CA TYR A 205 13.82 -12.90 4.82
C TYR A 205 14.88 -12.59 5.87
N CYS A 206 14.52 -12.72 7.13
CA CYS A 206 15.43 -12.60 8.26
C CYS A 206 15.81 -14.00 8.76
N ALA A 207 17.11 -14.26 8.89
CA ALA A 207 17.68 -15.47 9.47
C ALA A 207 18.19 -15.20 10.89
N THR A 208 17.85 -16.07 11.84
CA THR A 208 18.43 -16.06 13.20
C THR A 208 19.75 -16.81 13.18
N LEU A 209 20.88 -16.13 13.28
CA LEU A 209 22.21 -16.68 13.01
C LEU A 209 22.62 -17.82 13.97
N ALA A 210 22.07 -17.87 15.18
CA ALA A 210 22.28 -18.99 16.10
C ALA A 210 21.72 -20.32 15.59
N LYS A 211 20.74 -20.28 14.68
CA LYS A 211 20.08 -21.45 14.08
C LYS A 211 20.45 -21.61 12.60
N VAL A 212 20.71 -20.52 11.91
CA VAL A 212 21.04 -20.43 10.48
C VAL A 212 22.37 -19.65 10.34
N PRO A 213 23.52 -20.28 10.64
CA PRO A 213 24.79 -19.56 10.75
C PRO A 213 25.33 -19.05 9.40
N SER A 214 24.82 -19.56 8.30
CA SER A 214 25.18 -19.15 6.92
C SER A 214 23.95 -19.15 6.05
N PRO A 215 23.12 -18.08 6.07
CA PRO A 215 21.93 -18.00 5.24
C PRO A 215 22.29 -18.05 3.76
N MET A 216 21.43 -18.70 2.94
CA MET A 216 21.59 -18.74 1.49
C MET A 216 21.11 -17.43 0.87
N ASP A 217 21.80 -16.93 -0.13
CA ASP A 217 21.34 -15.83 -0.99
C ASP A 217 20.30 -16.34 -2.02
N SER A 218 19.25 -16.97 -1.50
CA SER A 218 18.20 -17.60 -2.31
C SER A 218 16.92 -17.78 -1.53
N TRP A 219 15.77 -17.67 -2.21
CA TRP A 219 14.48 -18.06 -1.65
C TRP A 219 14.39 -19.55 -1.31
N ASP A 220 15.26 -20.39 -1.88
CA ASP A 220 15.30 -21.83 -1.60
C ASP A 220 15.53 -22.15 -0.12
N GLN A 221 16.14 -21.23 0.63
CA GLN A 221 16.30 -21.35 2.08
C GLN A 221 14.97 -21.58 2.82
N LEU A 222 13.87 -20.99 2.32
CA LEU A 222 12.54 -21.16 2.91
C LEU A 222 11.89 -22.52 2.61
N TRP A 223 12.55 -23.38 1.81
CA TRP A 223 12.16 -24.78 1.53
C TRP A 223 13.09 -25.79 2.19
N ASP A 224 14.07 -25.34 2.99
CA ASP A 224 14.98 -26.24 3.71
C ASP A 224 14.25 -26.94 4.87
N GLU A 225 14.11 -28.27 4.76
CA GLU A 225 13.43 -29.10 5.76
C GLU A 225 14.07 -29.04 7.15
N THR A 226 15.34 -28.63 7.24
CA THR A 226 16.05 -28.42 8.51
C THR A 226 15.30 -27.45 9.43
N TYR A 227 14.58 -26.49 8.85
CA TYR A 227 13.86 -25.45 9.58
C TYR A 227 12.36 -25.69 9.69
N LYS A 228 11.92 -26.93 9.43
CA LYS A 228 10.50 -27.30 9.51
C LYS A 228 9.87 -26.92 10.84
N GLY A 229 8.75 -26.19 10.76
CA GLY A 229 8.01 -25.71 11.92
C GLY A 229 8.64 -24.49 12.61
N ASP A 230 9.67 -23.88 12.01
CA ASP A 230 10.34 -22.68 12.53
C ASP A 230 10.52 -21.60 11.46
N ILE A 231 9.64 -21.61 10.44
CA ILE A 231 9.55 -20.64 9.35
C ILE A 231 8.26 -19.84 9.50
N SER A 232 8.33 -18.52 9.42
CA SER A 232 7.18 -17.63 9.30
C SER A 232 7.13 -17.02 7.91
N MET A 233 5.96 -17.07 7.25
CA MET A 233 5.71 -16.38 5.99
C MET A 233 4.80 -15.18 6.21
N LEU A 234 4.90 -14.16 5.37
CA LEU A 234 3.97 -13.02 5.39
C LEU A 234 2.55 -13.49 5.04
N ASP A 235 1.56 -13.02 5.80
CA ASP A 235 0.14 -13.18 5.46
C ASP A 235 -0.27 -12.09 4.46
N SER A 236 0.38 -12.13 3.28
CA SER A 236 0.24 -11.14 2.22
C SER A 236 0.20 -11.82 0.86
N THR A 237 -0.95 -11.73 0.18
CA THR A 237 -1.22 -12.37 -1.10
C THR A 237 -0.09 -12.17 -2.10
N ARG A 238 0.21 -10.91 -2.45
CA ARG A 238 1.19 -10.60 -3.49
C ARG A 238 2.62 -10.89 -3.06
N ASN A 239 3.00 -10.61 -1.80
CA ASN A 239 4.36 -10.87 -1.34
C ASN A 239 4.65 -12.37 -1.28
N THR A 240 3.73 -13.17 -0.75
CA THR A 240 3.97 -14.61 -0.58
C THR A 240 3.87 -15.37 -1.90
N LEU A 241 2.84 -15.11 -2.73
CA LEU A 241 2.77 -15.69 -4.08
C LEU A 241 3.95 -15.25 -4.94
N GLY A 242 4.41 -13.99 -4.77
CA GLY A 242 5.59 -13.45 -5.43
C GLY A 242 6.88 -14.22 -5.14
N VAL A 243 7.05 -14.72 -3.90
CA VAL A 243 8.19 -15.62 -3.57
C VAL A 243 8.14 -16.89 -4.41
N GLY A 244 6.96 -17.52 -4.54
CA GLY A 244 6.79 -18.70 -5.38
C GLY A 244 7.07 -18.43 -6.85
N LEU A 245 6.58 -17.29 -7.38
CA LEU A 245 6.83 -16.86 -8.75
C LEU A 245 8.32 -16.65 -9.02
N ILE A 246 8.99 -15.85 -8.19
CA ILE A 246 10.42 -15.53 -8.36
C ILE A 246 11.27 -16.79 -8.22
N LYS A 247 10.95 -17.68 -7.26
CA LYS A 247 11.65 -18.96 -7.09
C LYS A 247 11.61 -19.82 -8.36
N LEU A 248 10.52 -19.77 -9.11
CA LEU A 248 10.37 -20.50 -10.38
C LEU A 248 10.92 -19.71 -11.60
N GLY A 249 11.45 -18.49 -11.40
CA GLY A 249 11.96 -17.64 -12.46
C GLY A 249 10.87 -16.91 -13.25
N TYR A 250 9.66 -16.81 -12.70
CA TYR A 250 8.55 -16.08 -13.29
C TYR A 250 8.50 -14.62 -12.82
N SER A 251 7.76 -13.79 -13.55
CA SER A 251 7.55 -12.40 -13.17
C SER A 251 6.75 -12.29 -11.87
N PHE A 252 7.20 -11.43 -10.95
CA PHE A 252 6.43 -11.06 -9.75
C PHE A 252 5.04 -10.49 -10.09
N ASN A 253 4.89 -9.89 -11.26
CA ASN A 253 3.67 -9.27 -11.76
C ASN A 253 3.02 -10.08 -12.89
N THR A 254 3.17 -11.40 -12.90
CA THR A 254 2.59 -12.25 -13.96
C THR A 254 1.09 -12.04 -14.07
N THR A 255 0.60 -12.14 -15.31
CA THR A 255 -0.83 -12.27 -15.64
C THR A 255 -1.11 -13.62 -16.33
N SER A 256 -0.20 -14.59 -16.19
CA SER A 256 -0.36 -15.96 -16.67
C SER A 256 -0.94 -16.82 -15.56
N GLN A 257 -2.10 -17.44 -15.82
CA GLN A 257 -2.72 -18.39 -14.90
C GLN A 257 -1.82 -19.59 -14.64
N GLU A 258 -1.15 -20.10 -15.67
CA GLU A 258 -0.23 -21.25 -15.58
C GLU A 258 0.93 -20.97 -14.63
N GLU A 259 1.58 -19.80 -14.74
CA GLU A 259 2.67 -19.39 -13.86
C GLU A 259 2.21 -19.20 -12.40
N LEU A 260 1.01 -18.60 -12.23
CA LEU A 260 0.43 -18.40 -10.90
C LEU A 260 0.04 -19.72 -10.24
N ASP A 261 -0.50 -20.67 -11.00
CA ASP A 261 -0.84 -22.01 -10.51
C ASP A 261 0.42 -22.77 -10.10
N ALA A 262 1.49 -22.75 -10.90
CA ALA A 262 2.78 -23.36 -10.57
C ALA A 262 3.40 -22.75 -9.30
N ALA A 263 3.34 -21.42 -9.15
CA ALA A 263 3.81 -20.74 -7.96
C ALA A 263 2.99 -21.10 -6.71
N THR A 264 1.67 -21.27 -6.88
CA THR A 264 0.78 -21.70 -5.80
C THR A 264 1.10 -23.13 -5.36
N ASP A 265 1.32 -24.02 -6.30
CA ASP A 265 1.60 -25.43 -6.01
C ASP A 265 2.95 -25.59 -5.28
N VAL A 266 4.01 -24.86 -5.69
CA VAL A 266 5.31 -24.91 -4.98
C VAL A 266 5.22 -24.33 -3.56
N LEU A 267 4.33 -23.37 -3.31
CA LEU A 267 4.08 -22.85 -1.97
C LEU A 267 3.22 -23.80 -1.12
N ILE A 268 2.32 -24.59 -1.75
CA ILE A 268 1.59 -25.67 -1.07
C ILE A 268 2.57 -26.77 -0.63
N GLU A 269 3.57 -27.09 -1.45
CA GLU A 269 4.66 -28.02 -1.08
C GLU A 269 5.49 -27.49 0.10
N GLN A 270 5.71 -26.18 0.18
CA GLN A 270 6.42 -25.53 1.30
C GLN A 270 5.60 -25.53 2.60
N LYS A 271 4.27 -25.47 2.50
CA LYS A 271 3.38 -25.23 3.64
C LYS A 271 3.62 -26.13 4.86
N PRO A 272 3.94 -27.44 4.71
CA PRO A 272 4.27 -28.31 5.86
C PRO A 272 5.52 -27.87 6.65
N LEU A 273 6.37 -27.01 6.10
CA LEU A 273 7.56 -26.44 6.75
C LEU A 273 7.21 -25.18 7.53
N VAL A 274 6.14 -24.49 7.16
CA VAL A 274 5.77 -23.19 7.69
C VAL A 274 5.05 -23.33 9.03
N LEU A 275 5.56 -22.63 10.05
CA LEU A 275 4.92 -22.54 11.37
C LEU A 275 3.62 -21.74 11.30
N LYS A 276 3.69 -20.59 10.58
CA LYS A 276 2.57 -19.64 10.48
C LYS A 276 2.69 -18.70 9.30
N TYR A 277 1.54 -18.18 8.88
CA TYR A 277 1.43 -16.99 8.05
C TYR A 277 1.00 -15.83 8.94
N ASP A 278 1.81 -14.78 9.05
CA ASP A 278 1.57 -13.66 9.97
C ASP A 278 2.21 -12.39 9.42
N GLN A 279 1.44 -11.34 9.28
CA GLN A 279 1.91 -10.03 8.84
C GLN A 279 1.99 -9.04 10.02
N ALA A 280 1.05 -9.13 10.95
CA ALA A 280 0.94 -8.18 12.05
C ALA A 280 2.03 -8.34 13.13
N ASN A 281 2.62 -9.53 13.25
CA ASN A 281 3.60 -9.84 14.30
C ASN A 281 4.95 -10.29 13.74
N THR A 282 5.31 -9.90 12.53
CA THR A 282 6.57 -10.27 11.86
C THR A 282 7.78 -9.90 12.71
N ARG A 283 7.87 -8.67 13.20
CA ARG A 283 8.89 -8.22 14.13
C ARG A 283 8.99 -9.12 15.38
N ARG A 284 7.84 -9.54 15.94
CA ARG A 284 7.81 -10.43 17.10
C ARG A 284 8.41 -11.81 16.78
N SER A 285 8.18 -12.33 15.59
CA SER A 285 8.77 -13.60 15.13
C SER A 285 10.29 -13.51 15.11
N ILE A 286 10.84 -12.40 14.61
CA ILE A 286 12.28 -12.13 14.60
C ILE A 286 12.82 -12.05 16.03
N VAL A 287 12.19 -11.27 16.91
CA VAL A 287 12.60 -11.10 18.32
C VAL A 287 12.53 -12.41 19.08
N GLN A 288 11.57 -13.30 18.78
CA GLN A 288 11.45 -14.63 19.38
C GLN A 288 12.47 -15.63 18.82
N GLY A 289 13.22 -15.26 17.78
CA GLY A 289 14.29 -16.07 17.22
C GLY A 289 13.79 -17.26 16.41
N LEU A 290 12.72 -17.10 15.59
CA LEU A 290 12.40 -18.08 14.57
C LEU A 290 13.60 -18.23 13.62
N SER A 291 13.85 -19.45 13.14
CA SER A 291 14.97 -19.70 12.23
C SER A 291 14.92 -18.80 11.01
N LEU A 292 13.78 -18.75 10.33
CA LEU A 292 13.55 -17.96 9.13
C LEU A 292 12.23 -17.20 9.20
N THR A 293 12.27 -15.94 8.86
CA THR A 293 11.08 -15.09 8.83
C THR A 293 11.04 -14.30 7.51
N HIS A 294 10.12 -14.62 6.62
CA HIS A 294 9.80 -13.80 5.45
C HIS A 294 9.20 -12.49 5.94
N CYS A 295 9.84 -11.36 5.65
CA CYS A 295 9.55 -10.07 6.29
C CYS A 295 9.93 -8.88 5.41
N TRP A 296 9.47 -7.71 5.81
CA TRP A 296 10.00 -6.45 5.33
C TRP A 296 11.27 -6.05 6.11
N ASP A 297 12.16 -5.32 5.46
CA ASP A 297 13.40 -4.82 6.07
C ASP A 297 13.13 -3.94 7.31
N GLY A 298 12.07 -3.14 7.33
CA GLY A 298 11.68 -2.33 8.48
C GLY A 298 11.34 -3.14 9.73
N ASP A 299 10.77 -4.35 9.59
CA ASP A 299 10.55 -5.25 10.72
C ASP A 299 11.86 -5.65 11.39
N VAL A 300 12.88 -5.91 10.58
CA VAL A 300 14.24 -6.19 11.05
C VAL A 300 14.85 -4.94 11.69
N GLY A 301 14.72 -3.77 11.02
CA GLY A 301 15.19 -2.48 11.49
C GLY A 301 14.63 -2.13 12.88
N LEU A 302 13.37 -2.48 13.15
CA LEU A 302 12.75 -2.30 14.48
C LEU A 302 13.12 -3.40 15.47
N ALA A 303 13.26 -4.66 15.03
CA ALA A 303 13.63 -5.78 15.90
C ALA A 303 15.02 -5.57 16.52
N ILE A 304 16.00 -5.14 15.73
CA ILE A 304 17.38 -4.90 16.18
C ILE A 304 17.53 -3.73 17.17
N LYS A 305 16.46 -2.98 17.44
CA LYS A 305 16.41 -2.03 18.56
C LYS A 305 16.20 -2.74 19.92
N THR A 306 15.81 -4.03 19.89
CA THR A 306 15.46 -4.80 21.09
C THR A 306 16.26 -6.10 21.27
N ILE A 307 16.93 -6.59 20.22
CA ILE A 307 17.82 -7.75 20.25
C ILE A 307 19.22 -7.35 19.76
N PRO A 308 20.28 -8.14 20.07
CA PRO A 308 21.60 -7.91 19.48
C PRO A 308 21.51 -7.94 17.95
N ALA A 309 21.95 -6.88 17.31
CA ALA A 309 21.81 -6.72 15.87
C ALA A 309 22.58 -7.80 15.09
N GLU A 310 23.73 -8.24 15.63
CA GLU A 310 24.55 -9.32 15.10
C GLU A 310 23.94 -10.72 15.26
N SER A 311 22.79 -10.85 15.93
CA SER A 311 22.11 -12.13 16.11
C SER A 311 21.24 -12.54 14.92
N VAL A 312 21.02 -11.62 13.98
CA VAL A 312 20.18 -11.83 12.80
C VAL A 312 20.85 -11.30 11.54
N GLU A 313 20.46 -11.85 10.40
CA GLU A 313 20.84 -11.37 9.08
C GLU A 313 19.59 -11.19 8.23
N TYR A 314 19.47 -10.01 7.59
CA TYR A 314 18.44 -9.78 6.59
C TYR A 314 19.00 -10.11 5.21
N VAL A 315 18.33 -10.99 4.50
CA VAL A 315 18.75 -11.50 3.20
C VAL A 315 17.83 -11.00 2.11
N LEU A 316 18.43 -10.41 1.08
CA LEU A 316 17.79 -10.09 -0.20
C LEU A 316 18.21 -11.16 -1.23
N PRO A 317 17.34 -12.11 -1.58
CA PRO A 317 17.70 -13.18 -2.51
C PRO A 317 18.08 -12.67 -3.89
N SER A 318 19.17 -13.19 -4.44
CA SER A 318 19.71 -12.81 -5.75
C SER A 318 18.77 -13.14 -6.93
N GLN A 319 17.81 -14.05 -6.70
CA GLN A 319 16.75 -14.38 -7.67
C GLN A 319 15.81 -13.21 -7.96
N GLY A 320 15.79 -12.19 -7.10
CA GLY A 320 14.89 -11.04 -7.15
C GLY A 320 13.98 -10.98 -5.92
N TYR A 321 13.40 -9.83 -5.69
CA TYR A 321 12.53 -9.55 -4.54
C TYR A 321 11.64 -8.34 -4.79
N ASN A 322 10.56 -8.21 -4.00
CA ASN A 322 9.73 -7.03 -4.10
C ASN A 322 10.42 -5.83 -3.43
N VAL A 323 10.52 -4.73 -4.18
CA VAL A 323 10.77 -3.38 -3.69
C VAL A 323 9.44 -2.66 -3.65
N TRP A 324 9.19 -1.91 -2.61
CA TRP A 324 8.04 -1.02 -2.51
C TRP A 324 8.50 0.38 -2.11
N ALA A 325 7.73 1.37 -2.49
CA ALA A 325 7.97 2.74 -2.10
C ALA A 325 6.66 3.44 -1.77
N ASP A 326 6.64 4.16 -0.65
CA ASP A 326 5.56 5.07 -0.36
C ASP A 326 5.88 6.46 -0.93
N GLY A 327 4.90 7.03 -1.58
CA GLY A 327 4.97 8.38 -2.10
C GLY A 327 4.29 9.38 -1.17
N ILE A 328 4.64 10.65 -1.33
CA ILE A 328 3.88 11.77 -0.76
C ILE A 328 3.15 12.45 -1.90
N VAL A 329 1.83 12.58 -1.78
CA VAL A 329 0.96 13.14 -2.82
C VAL A 329 0.10 14.28 -2.26
N ILE A 330 -0.38 15.14 -3.15
CA ILE A 330 -1.33 16.21 -2.83
C ILE A 330 -2.70 15.82 -3.39
N PRO A 331 -3.72 15.60 -2.55
CA PRO A 331 -5.06 15.27 -3.02
C PRO A 331 -5.67 16.44 -3.77
N LYS A 332 -6.51 16.14 -4.77
CA LYS A 332 -7.17 17.15 -5.62
C LYS A 332 -8.00 18.14 -4.83
N ALA A 333 -8.56 17.72 -3.71
CA ALA A 333 -9.41 18.53 -2.85
C ALA A 333 -8.64 19.43 -1.86
N SER A 334 -7.30 19.38 -1.85
CA SER A 334 -6.50 20.27 -0.97
C SER A 334 -6.64 21.71 -1.41
N GLU A 335 -6.91 22.59 -0.44
CA GLU A 335 -6.94 24.04 -0.62
C GLU A 335 -5.58 24.68 -0.23
N ASN A 336 -4.72 23.93 0.49
CA ASN A 336 -3.42 24.40 1.00
C ASN A 336 -2.25 23.93 0.13
N VAL A 337 -2.41 24.00 -1.19
CA VAL A 337 -1.52 23.37 -2.19
C VAL A 337 -0.06 23.84 -2.05
N TYR A 338 0.17 25.12 -1.82
CA TYR A 338 1.53 25.66 -1.63
C TYR A 338 2.21 25.11 -0.37
N ALA A 339 1.50 25.14 0.76
CA ALA A 339 2.02 24.60 2.02
C ALA A 339 2.28 23.09 1.93
N ALA A 340 1.43 22.34 1.19
CA ALA A 340 1.65 20.94 0.90
C ALA A 340 2.95 20.73 0.10
N HIS A 341 3.22 21.54 -0.95
CA HIS A 341 4.48 21.47 -1.69
C HIS A 341 5.69 21.75 -0.81
N LEU A 342 5.60 22.74 0.09
CA LEU A 342 6.67 23.03 1.05
C LEU A 342 6.92 21.82 1.98
N PHE A 343 5.85 21.14 2.40
CA PHE A 343 5.99 19.94 3.22
C PHE A 343 6.69 18.80 2.44
N LEU A 344 6.29 18.56 1.20
CA LEU A 344 6.95 17.59 0.33
C LEU A 344 8.44 17.93 0.15
N ASN A 345 8.73 19.19 -0.13
CA ASN A 345 10.10 19.70 -0.29
C ASN A 345 10.93 19.55 0.99
N HIS A 346 10.34 19.84 2.16
CA HIS A 346 10.98 19.70 3.46
C HIS A 346 11.36 18.25 3.76
N MET A 347 10.46 17.30 3.48
CA MET A 347 10.71 15.88 3.74
C MET A 347 11.82 15.29 2.86
N LEU A 348 12.18 15.93 1.75
CA LEU A 348 13.30 15.55 0.88
C LEU A 348 14.65 16.13 1.30
N LEU A 349 14.72 16.95 2.33
CA LEU A 349 16.01 17.35 2.89
C LEU A 349 16.73 16.13 3.47
N PRO A 350 18.05 15.94 3.23
CA PRO A 350 18.79 14.78 3.73
C PRO A 350 18.59 14.52 5.22
N LYS A 351 18.63 15.55 6.06
CA LYS A 351 18.37 15.43 7.50
C LYS A 351 16.97 14.89 7.78
N GLN A 352 15.95 15.44 7.13
CA GLN A 352 14.55 15.07 7.40
C GLN A 352 14.26 13.64 6.91
N ALA A 353 14.71 13.30 5.69
CA ALA A 353 14.59 11.96 5.14
C ALA A 353 15.26 10.90 6.01
N GLY A 354 16.49 11.18 6.47
CA GLY A 354 17.23 10.26 7.34
C GLY A 354 16.63 10.14 8.74
N GLN A 355 16.20 11.24 9.36
CA GLN A 355 15.54 11.21 10.68
C GLN A 355 14.19 10.48 10.63
N ALA A 356 13.43 10.63 9.54
CA ALA A 356 12.20 9.89 9.36
C ALA A 356 12.49 8.39 9.21
N ALA A 357 13.47 8.02 8.38
CA ALA A 357 13.90 6.63 8.21
C ALA A 357 14.39 5.99 9.51
N ASP A 358 15.22 6.70 10.29
CA ASP A 358 15.73 6.22 11.58
C ASP A 358 14.59 5.96 12.58
N TYR A 359 13.57 6.82 12.59
CA TYR A 359 12.40 6.67 13.46
C TYR A 359 11.55 5.47 13.06
N ILE A 360 11.25 5.35 11.77
CA ILE A 360 10.31 4.35 11.21
C ILE A 360 10.98 2.97 11.09
N GLY A 361 12.28 2.91 10.79
CA GLY A 361 13.04 1.66 10.61
C GLY A 361 13.22 1.25 9.15
N TYR A 362 12.64 1.97 8.18
CA TYR A 362 12.78 1.73 6.74
C TYR A 362 13.91 2.53 6.11
N GLN A 363 14.06 2.44 4.79
CA GLN A 363 15.11 3.12 4.04
C GLN A 363 14.63 4.45 3.50
N CYS A 364 15.46 5.50 3.62
CA CYS A 364 15.16 6.79 3.02
C CYS A 364 15.50 6.79 1.52
N VAL A 365 14.70 7.50 0.74
CA VAL A 365 14.90 7.65 -0.72
C VAL A 365 16.02 8.63 -1.07
N VAL A 366 16.48 9.42 -0.11
CA VAL A 366 17.58 10.38 -0.25
C VAL A 366 18.87 9.71 0.23
N PRO A 367 19.86 9.41 -0.64
CA PRO A 367 21.09 8.72 -0.25
C PRO A 367 21.88 9.43 0.86
N GLU A 368 21.98 10.76 0.81
CA GLU A 368 22.67 11.57 1.83
C GLU A 368 21.95 11.54 3.19
N GLY A 369 20.67 11.14 3.21
CA GLY A 369 19.89 10.95 4.44
C GLY A 369 20.38 9.78 5.30
N VAL A 370 21.06 8.81 4.69
CA VAL A 370 21.62 7.64 5.39
C VAL A 370 22.57 8.04 6.52
N ASP A 371 23.25 9.17 6.41
CA ASP A 371 24.15 9.68 7.45
C ASP A 371 23.41 10.03 8.75
N TYR A 372 22.13 10.33 8.68
CA TYR A 372 21.27 10.65 9.82
C TYR A 372 20.56 9.43 10.44
N ILE A 373 20.70 8.25 9.85
CA ILE A 373 20.26 7.00 10.47
C ILE A 373 21.26 6.61 11.54
N THR A 374 20.81 6.42 12.76
CA THR A 374 21.71 6.14 13.90
C THR A 374 22.05 4.67 14.02
N ASN A 375 21.16 3.77 13.59
CA ASN A 375 21.35 2.33 13.66
C ASN A 375 22.28 1.82 12.51
N PRO A 376 23.49 1.30 12.82
CA PRO A 376 24.43 0.86 11.80
C PRO A 376 23.94 -0.35 10.99
N ILE A 377 23.11 -1.22 11.59
CA ILE A 377 22.54 -2.38 10.88
C ILE A 377 21.44 -1.94 9.91
N GLN A 378 20.59 -1.00 10.31
CA GLN A 378 19.62 -0.41 9.39
C GLN A 378 20.32 0.23 8.18
N LYS A 379 21.46 0.92 8.40
CA LYS A 379 22.30 1.41 7.30
C LYS A 379 22.81 0.28 6.41
N ALA A 380 23.30 -0.81 7.02
CA ALA A 380 23.85 -1.96 6.29
C ALA A 380 22.78 -2.75 5.51
N MET A 381 21.50 -2.69 5.92
CA MET A 381 20.39 -3.30 5.19
C MET A 381 19.96 -2.52 3.95
N ARG A 382 20.50 -1.29 3.74
CA ARG A 382 20.19 -0.54 2.51
C ARG A 382 20.73 -1.31 1.31
N PRO A 383 19.87 -1.65 0.32
CA PRO A 383 20.33 -2.32 -0.88
C PRO A 383 21.37 -1.49 -1.62
N THR A 384 22.40 -2.14 -2.16
CA THR A 384 23.32 -1.49 -3.11
C THR A 384 22.58 -1.20 -4.42
N PRO A 385 23.10 -0.32 -5.30
CA PRO A 385 22.52 -0.11 -6.62
C PRO A 385 22.36 -1.39 -7.44
N GLU A 386 23.33 -2.33 -7.32
CA GLU A 386 23.28 -3.63 -7.99
C GLU A 386 22.17 -4.52 -7.43
N GLN A 387 21.96 -4.50 -6.13
CA GLN A 387 20.86 -5.21 -5.50
C GLN A 387 19.50 -4.58 -5.90
N LEU A 388 19.38 -3.25 -5.89
CA LEU A 388 18.15 -2.56 -6.33
C LEU A 388 17.79 -2.90 -7.78
N ALA A 389 18.75 -3.17 -8.65
CA ALA A 389 18.49 -3.60 -10.02
C ALA A 389 17.76 -4.96 -10.12
N ASN A 390 17.83 -5.79 -9.07
CA ASN A 390 17.08 -7.06 -8.96
C ASN A 390 15.73 -6.90 -8.27
N GLY A 391 15.44 -5.71 -7.77
CA GLY A 391 14.17 -5.39 -7.13
C GLY A 391 13.06 -5.14 -8.15
N VAL A 392 11.84 -5.56 -7.83
CA VAL A 392 10.66 -5.39 -8.68
C VAL A 392 9.56 -4.68 -7.90
N PHE A 393 9.04 -3.57 -8.44
CA PHE A 393 7.83 -2.96 -7.90
C PHE A 393 6.60 -3.81 -8.19
N ARG A 394 5.66 -3.80 -7.26
CA ARG A 394 4.34 -4.37 -7.49
C ARG A 394 3.57 -3.48 -8.46
N GLU A 395 3.06 -4.09 -9.52
CA GLU A 395 2.21 -3.43 -10.51
C GLU A 395 0.75 -3.79 -10.30
N ASP A 396 -0.14 -2.90 -10.75
CA ASP A 396 -1.57 -3.20 -10.86
C ASP A 396 -1.79 -4.14 -12.06
N VAL A 397 -2.19 -5.37 -11.77
CA VAL A 397 -2.49 -6.41 -12.78
C VAL A 397 -3.96 -6.39 -13.22
N GLY A 398 -4.69 -5.33 -12.88
CA GLY A 398 -6.07 -5.12 -13.30
C GLY A 398 -7.00 -6.25 -12.83
N GLU A 399 -7.84 -6.76 -13.73
CA GLU A 399 -8.79 -7.83 -13.41
C GLU A 399 -8.11 -9.14 -12.95
N PHE A 400 -6.83 -9.33 -13.28
CA PHE A 400 -6.09 -10.52 -12.85
C PHE A 400 -5.80 -10.56 -11.34
N ASN A 401 -6.04 -9.48 -10.59
CA ASN A 401 -5.99 -9.48 -9.12
C ASN A 401 -6.92 -10.55 -8.52
N ALA A 402 -8.08 -10.82 -9.15
CA ALA A 402 -9.00 -11.88 -8.70
C ALA A 402 -8.34 -13.28 -8.72
N ALA A 403 -7.50 -13.57 -9.72
CA ALA A 403 -6.78 -14.83 -9.79
C ALA A 403 -5.76 -14.97 -8.64
N TYR A 404 -5.08 -13.87 -8.26
CA TYR A 404 -4.21 -13.88 -7.08
C TYR A 404 -4.98 -14.15 -5.79
N ASP A 405 -6.19 -13.59 -5.62
CA ASP A 405 -7.01 -13.83 -4.44
C ASP A 405 -7.52 -15.29 -4.38
N GLU A 406 -7.84 -15.88 -5.51
CA GLU A 406 -8.20 -17.29 -5.61
C GLU A 406 -7.01 -18.20 -5.29
N ALA A 407 -5.82 -17.92 -5.86
CA ALA A 407 -4.58 -18.63 -5.59
C ALA A 407 -4.20 -18.57 -4.10
N TRP A 408 -4.34 -17.39 -3.49
CA TRP A 408 -4.12 -17.20 -2.07
C TRP A 408 -5.08 -18.02 -1.22
N THR A 409 -6.36 -18.03 -1.57
CA THR A 409 -7.38 -18.83 -0.89
C THR A 409 -7.06 -20.33 -0.98
N LYS A 410 -6.64 -20.81 -2.17
CA LYS A 410 -6.18 -22.20 -2.40
C LYS A 410 -4.99 -22.53 -1.50
N LEU A 411 -3.95 -21.69 -1.47
CA LEU A 411 -2.78 -21.86 -0.62
C LEU A 411 -3.16 -21.91 0.87
N ARG A 412 -4.04 -21.01 1.34
CA ARG A 412 -4.44 -20.97 2.75
C ARG A 412 -5.28 -22.19 3.16
N ALA A 413 -6.05 -22.76 2.24
CA ALA A 413 -6.92 -23.92 2.49
C ALA A 413 -6.17 -25.26 2.45
N ALA A 414 -5.07 -25.38 1.70
CA ALA A 414 -4.24 -26.58 1.61
C ALA A 414 -3.53 -26.88 2.94
#